data_108813da5bf6448bc8555e19c2620e6a
#
_entry.id   108813da5bf6448bc8555e19c2620e6a
#
_cell.length_a   1.000
_cell.length_b   1.000
_cell.length_c   1.000
_cell.angle_alpha   90.00
_cell.angle_beta   90.00
_cell.angle_gamma   90.00
#
_symmetry.space_group_name_H-M   'P 1'
#
loop_
_entity.id
_entity.type
_entity.pdbx_description
1 polymer ?
#
loop_
_entity_poly.entity_id
_entity_poly.type
_entity_poly.pdbx_seq_one_letter_code
_entity_poly.pdbx_strand_id
1 'polypeptide(L)'
;YSQILIYPMTCPSLEFESMELFKENYLLTKAAMDWFWEQLRQSQENNQDPRFDLLKQSNKTDFKIKTSVITAGFDPLCDEGKCYIKHLENQGNQVSQVHFPNLFHGFVTFTKLREAKKATLGIIEEIRGL
;
A
#
# COMPACT_ATOMS: atom_id res chain seq x y z
N TYR A 1 9.08 12.25 13.31
CA TYR A 1 8.09 11.18 13.13
C TYR A 1 8.30 10.53 11.77
N SER A 2 8.12 9.21 11.69
CA SER A 2 8.20 8.42 10.46
C SER A 2 6.94 7.57 10.29
N GLN A 3 6.65 7.17 9.04
CA GLN A 3 5.55 6.32 8.67
C GLN A 3 6.08 5.13 7.86
N ILE A 4 5.56 3.94 8.13
CA ILE A 4 5.86 2.74 7.38
C ILE A 4 4.55 2.13 6.91
N LEU A 5 4.44 1.96 5.62
CA LEU A 5 3.26 1.41 4.96
C LEU A 5 3.66 0.11 4.26
N ILE A 6 3.08 -1.00 4.69
CA ILE A 6 3.37 -2.32 4.12
C ILE A 6 2.18 -2.72 3.26
N TYR A 7 2.39 -2.78 1.94
CA TYR A 7 1.38 -3.02 0.89
C TYR A 7 0.04 -2.32 1.22
N PRO A 8 0.05 -0.97 1.30
CA PRO A 8 -1.10 -0.21 1.77
C PRO A 8 -2.27 -0.21 0.79
N MET A 9 -3.48 -0.22 1.34
CA MET A 9 -4.74 0.09 0.67
C MET A 9 -5.02 1.59 0.86
N THR A 10 -5.07 2.38 -0.21
CA THR A 10 -5.06 3.85 -0.15
C THR A 10 -6.19 4.55 -0.89
N CYS A 11 -6.83 3.86 -1.83
CA CYS A 11 -7.95 4.43 -2.58
C CYS A 11 -8.97 3.36 -3.00
N PRO A 12 -10.26 3.71 -3.14
CA PRO A 12 -11.33 2.78 -3.52
C PRO A 12 -11.35 2.44 -5.02
N SER A 13 -10.44 3.01 -5.83
CA SER A 13 -10.33 2.67 -7.25
C SER A 13 -9.69 1.30 -7.42
N LEU A 14 -10.31 0.44 -8.22
CA LEU A 14 -9.82 -0.89 -8.56
C LEU A 14 -9.38 -0.98 -10.03
N GLU A 15 -9.04 0.15 -10.66
CA GLU A 15 -8.67 0.26 -12.07
C GLU A 15 -7.17 0.13 -12.34
N PHE A 16 -6.38 -0.28 -11.35
CA PHE A 16 -4.95 -0.51 -11.51
C PHE A 16 -4.67 -1.81 -12.26
N GLU A 17 -3.62 -1.81 -13.10
CA GLU A 17 -3.22 -2.99 -13.85
C GLU A 17 -2.91 -4.18 -12.94
N SER A 18 -2.20 -3.97 -11.83
CA SER A 18 -1.92 -5.03 -10.85
C SER A 18 -3.19 -5.63 -10.24
N MET A 19 -4.27 -4.83 -10.09
CA MET A 19 -5.56 -5.30 -9.60
C MET A 19 -6.21 -6.31 -10.58
N GLU A 20 -6.05 -6.11 -11.88
CA GLU A 20 -6.55 -7.06 -12.88
C GLU A 20 -5.63 -8.27 -13.07
N LEU A 21 -4.30 -8.06 -13.07
CA LEU A 21 -3.31 -9.13 -13.23
C LEU A 21 -3.34 -10.14 -12.09
N PHE A 22 -3.56 -9.66 -10.86
CA PHE A 22 -3.49 -10.49 -9.65
C PHE A 22 -4.84 -10.64 -8.95
N LYS A 23 -5.95 -10.45 -9.69
CA LYS A 23 -7.32 -10.48 -9.15
C LYS A 23 -7.74 -11.79 -8.50
N GLU A 24 -7.10 -12.90 -8.85
CA GLU A 24 -7.41 -14.28 -8.40
C GLU A 24 -6.11 -15.09 -8.20
N ASN A 25 -6.24 -16.21 -7.50
CA ASN A 25 -5.17 -17.18 -7.26
C ASN A 25 -4.00 -16.71 -6.41
N TYR A 26 -4.12 -15.52 -5.80
CA TYR A 26 -3.21 -14.99 -4.79
C TYR A 26 -3.94 -14.82 -3.47
N LEU A 27 -3.21 -14.56 -2.37
CA LEU A 27 -3.80 -14.45 -1.04
C LEU A 27 -4.85 -13.32 -0.94
N LEU A 28 -4.54 -12.16 -1.51
CA LEU A 28 -5.49 -11.06 -1.68
C LEU A 28 -6.11 -11.13 -3.08
N THR A 29 -7.42 -10.98 -3.16
CA THR A 29 -8.16 -10.98 -4.43
C THR A 29 -8.89 -9.66 -4.65
N LYS A 30 -9.22 -9.33 -5.91
CA LYS A 30 -10.05 -8.17 -6.23
C LYS A 30 -11.41 -8.22 -5.52
N ALA A 31 -12.05 -9.39 -5.50
CA ALA A 31 -13.34 -9.56 -4.80
C ALA A 31 -13.23 -9.28 -3.30
N ALA A 32 -12.11 -9.64 -2.66
CA ALA A 32 -11.87 -9.30 -1.26
C ALA A 32 -11.69 -7.78 -1.09
N MET A 33 -10.99 -7.12 -2.02
CA MET A 33 -10.81 -5.67 -2.01
C MET A 33 -12.14 -4.92 -2.18
N ASP A 34 -12.99 -5.36 -3.12
CA ASP A 34 -14.35 -4.82 -3.28
C ASP A 34 -15.12 -4.91 -1.97
N TRP A 35 -15.11 -6.08 -1.34
CA TRP A 35 -15.80 -6.29 -0.07
C TRP A 35 -15.25 -5.39 1.05
N PHE A 36 -13.91 -5.26 1.19
CA PHE A 36 -13.30 -4.38 2.21
C PHE A 36 -13.72 -2.93 2.01
N TRP A 37 -13.70 -2.43 0.78
CA TRP A 37 -14.13 -1.06 0.48
C TRP A 37 -15.62 -0.85 0.75
N GLU A 38 -16.47 -1.83 0.47
CA GLU A 38 -17.90 -1.76 0.81
C GLU A 38 -18.11 -1.68 2.33
N GLN A 39 -17.39 -2.48 3.13
CA GLN A 39 -17.48 -2.42 4.58
C GLN A 39 -17.03 -1.06 5.14
N LEU A 40 -16.00 -0.46 4.57
CA LEU A 40 -15.50 0.85 4.99
C LEU A 40 -16.43 2.00 4.55
N ARG A 41 -17.16 1.83 3.46
CA ARG A 41 -17.96 2.91 2.86
C ARG A 41 -19.10 3.39 3.74
N GLN A 42 -19.72 2.57 4.54
CA GLN A 42 -20.86 2.83 5.45
C GLN A 42 -22.02 3.68 4.87
N SER A 43 -21.72 4.73 4.06
CA SER A 43 -22.69 5.56 3.33
C SER A 43 -22.09 6.11 2.03
N GLN A 44 -22.94 6.56 1.10
CA GLN A 44 -22.50 7.18 -0.17
C GLN A 44 -21.76 8.51 0.05
N GLU A 45 -22.02 9.21 1.13
CA GLU A 45 -21.36 10.47 1.51
C GLU A 45 -19.88 10.26 1.81
N ASN A 46 -19.48 9.09 2.31
CA ASN A 46 -18.08 8.76 2.60
C ASN A 46 -17.17 8.77 1.37
N ASN A 47 -17.70 8.66 0.16
CA ASN A 47 -16.92 8.75 -1.08
C ASN A 47 -16.24 10.12 -1.28
N GLN A 48 -16.69 11.16 -0.58
CA GLN A 48 -16.13 12.51 -0.62
C GLN A 48 -15.12 12.76 0.52
N ASP A 49 -15.05 11.86 1.50
CA ASP A 49 -14.13 12.01 2.62
C ASP A 49 -12.69 11.74 2.14
N PRO A 50 -11.75 12.70 2.31
CA PRO A 50 -10.36 12.51 1.89
C PRO A 50 -9.60 11.43 2.69
N ARG A 51 -10.17 10.96 3.81
CA ARG A 51 -9.63 9.82 4.56
C ARG A 51 -10.03 8.48 3.94
N PHE A 52 -11.09 8.47 3.11
CA PHE A 52 -11.53 7.31 2.38
C PHE A 52 -10.73 7.10 1.09
N ASP A 53 -10.35 8.18 0.41
CA ASP A 53 -9.53 8.15 -0.81
C ASP A 53 -8.31 9.06 -0.62
N LEU A 54 -7.21 8.46 -0.18
CA LEU A 54 -5.99 9.20 0.14
C LEU A 54 -5.31 9.80 -1.08
N LEU A 55 -5.59 9.30 -2.29
CA LEU A 55 -5.06 9.86 -3.54
C LEU A 55 -5.74 11.18 -3.92
N LYS A 56 -6.93 11.47 -3.39
CA LYS A 56 -7.63 12.74 -3.56
C LYS A 56 -7.26 13.79 -2.52
N GLN A 57 -6.49 13.42 -1.50
CA GLN A 57 -6.11 14.34 -0.45
C GLN A 57 -5.16 15.42 -0.99
N SER A 58 -5.57 16.68 -0.93
CA SER A 58 -4.81 17.83 -1.43
C SER A 58 -4.12 18.66 -0.33
N ASN A 59 -4.22 18.24 0.91
CA ASN A 59 -3.70 19.01 2.04
C ASN A 59 -2.17 19.01 2.06
N LYS A 60 -1.57 20.06 1.55
CA LYS A 60 -0.16 20.37 1.81
C LYS A 60 -0.06 20.78 3.28
N THR A 61 0.45 19.87 4.11
CA THR A 61 0.82 20.23 5.49
C THR A 61 2.25 20.74 5.50
N ASP A 62 2.54 21.72 6.35
CA ASP A 62 3.93 22.16 6.59
C ASP A 62 4.75 21.06 7.31
N PHE A 63 4.07 20.07 7.82
CA PHE A 63 4.66 18.95 8.53
C PHE A 63 5.04 17.85 7.53
N LYS A 64 6.35 17.60 7.39
CA LYS A 64 6.89 16.55 6.52
C LYS A 64 7.20 15.31 7.32
N ILE A 65 6.75 14.16 6.80
CA ILE A 65 6.97 12.85 7.40
C ILE A 65 7.90 12.06 6.49
N LYS A 66 8.90 11.42 7.06
CA LYS A 66 9.64 10.37 6.36
C LYS A 66 8.74 9.16 6.23
N THR A 67 8.50 8.71 5.01
CA THR A 67 7.62 7.56 4.74
C THR A 67 8.37 6.48 3.98
N SER A 68 8.31 5.25 4.47
CA SER A 68 8.76 4.08 3.72
C SER A 68 7.54 3.28 3.26
N VAL A 69 7.44 3.01 1.95
CA VAL A 69 6.34 2.23 1.37
C VAL A 69 6.89 0.91 0.83
N ILE A 70 6.40 -0.17 1.39
CA ILE A 70 6.76 -1.54 1.02
C ILE A 70 5.71 -2.10 0.07
N THR A 71 6.14 -2.58 -1.10
CA THR A 71 5.26 -3.19 -2.12
C THR A 71 5.74 -4.59 -2.50
N ALA A 72 4.81 -5.44 -2.91
CA ALA A 72 5.08 -6.79 -3.41
C ALA A 72 4.73 -6.89 -4.89
N GLY A 73 5.43 -7.75 -5.64
CA GLY A 73 5.26 -7.87 -7.09
C GLY A 73 3.99 -8.61 -7.48
N PHE A 74 3.63 -9.66 -6.75
CA PHE A 74 2.39 -10.45 -6.97
C PHE A 74 1.29 -9.98 -6.01
N ASP A 75 0.92 -8.69 -6.12
CA ASP A 75 -0.02 -8.05 -5.22
C ASP A 75 -0.99 -7.16 -6.01
N PRO A 76 -2.31 -7.34 -5.88
CA PRO A 76 -3.29 -6.43 -6.46
C PRO A 76 -3.04 -4.94 -6.13
N LEU A 77 -2.49 -4.64 -4.94
CA LEU A 77 -2.20 -3.29 -4.46
C LEU A 77 -0.83 -2.74 -4.90
N CYS A 78 -0.07 -3.46 -5.75
CA CYS A 78 1.27 -3.06 -6.15
C CYS A 78 1.30 -1.68 -6.81
N ASP A 79 0.47 -1.45 -7.82
CA ASP A 79 0.46 -0.20 -8.58
C ASP A 79 -0.24 0.92 -7.82
N GLU A 80 -1.23 0.61 -7.01
CA GLU A 80 -1.84 1.54 -6.06
C GLU A 80 -0.79 2.09 -5.08
N GLY A 81 0.02 1.21 -4.47
CA GLY A 81 1.12 1.61 -3.59
C GLY A 81 2.15 2.50 -4.28
N LYS A 82 2.53 2.20 -5.55
CA LYS A 82 3.41 3.05 -6.36
C LYS A 82 2.78 4.41 -6.68
N CYS A 83 1.48 4.44 -6.94
CA CYS A 83 0.74 5.68 -7.18
C CYS A 83 0.73 6.55 -5.91
N TYR A 84 0.52 5.94 -4.75
CA TYR A 84 0.54 6.65 -3.48
C TYR A 84 1.92 7.21 -3.13
N ILE A 85 3.01 6.52 -3.46
CA ILE A 85 4.37 7.05 -3.33
C ILE A 85 4.49 8.38 -4.09
N LYS A 86 4.14 8.40 -5.39
CA LYS A 86 4.18 9.61 -6.22
C LYS A 86 3.29 10.73 -5.66
N HIS A 87 2.12 10.37 -5.12
CA HIS A 87 1.22 11.34 -4.48
C HIS A 87 1.89 12.01 -3.28
N LEU A 88 2.51 11.24 -2.39
CA LEU A 88 3.23 11.76 -1.22
C LEU A 88 4.45 12.63 -1.62
N GLU A 89 5.23 12.20 -2.61
CA GLU A 89 6.37 12.98 -3.16
C GLU A 89 5.90 14.33 -3.71
N ASN A 90 4.80 14.35 -4.47
CA ASN A 90 4.21 15.58 -5.01
C ASN A 90 3.72 16.54 -3.92
N GLN A 91 3.39 16.00 -2.75
CA GLN A 91 3.08 16.81 -1.56
C GLN A 91 4.35 17.27 -0.81
N GLY A 92 5.53 16.91 -1.29
CA GLY A 92 6.83 17.28 -0.73
C GLY A 92 7.27 16.45 0.46
N ASN A 93 6.70 15.25 0.66
CA ASN A 93 7.20 14.31 1.65
C ASN A 93 8.47 13.59 1.17
N GLN A 94 9.29 13.16 2.11
CA GLN A 94 10.44 12.31 1.83
C GLN A 94 9.98 10.85 1.86
N VAL A 95 9.97 10.20 0.69
CA VAL A 95 9.47 8.83 0.55
C VAL A 95 10.58 7.89 0.07
N SER A 96 10.72 6.75 0.72
CA SER A 96 11.50 5.61 0.23
C SER A 96 10.56 4.49 -0.22
N GLN A 97 10.94 3.78 -1.28
CA GLN A 97 10.24 2.58 -1.74
C GLN A 97 11.11 1.34 -1.55
N VAL A 98 10.53 0.32 -0.89
CA VAL A 98 11.12 -1.02 -0.83
C VAL A 98 10.21 -1.99 -1.58
N HIS A 99 10.67 -2.51 -2.72
CA HIS A 99 9.88 -3.39 -3.59
C HIS A 99 10.42 -4.82 -3.59
N PHE A 100 9.53 -5.79 -3.34
CA PHE A 100 9.83 -7.22 -3.37
C PHE A 100 9.13 -7.87 -4.58
N PRO A 101 9.79 -7.94 -5.75
CA PRO A 101 9.15 -8.33 -7.02
C PRO A 101 8.66 -9.79 -7.04
N ASN A 102 9.25 -10.67 -6.23
CA ASN A 102 8.95 -12.10 -6.20
C ASN A 102 8.06 -12.51 -5.01
N LEU A 103 7.50 -11.54 -4.28
CA LEU A 103 6.63 -11.81 -3.15
C LEU A 103 5.19 -11.35 -3.43
N PHE A 104 4.26 -11.85 -2.62
CA PHE A 104 2.82 -11.61 -2.73
C PHE A 104 2.30 -10.81 -1.55
N HIS A 105 1.07 -10.29 -1.66
CA HIS A 105 0.41 -9.59 -0.56
C HIS A 105 0.40 -10.43 0.72
N GLY A 106 0.69 -9.83 1.87
CA GLY A 106 0.68 -10.53 3.16
C GLY A 106 1.95 -11.32 3.49
N PHE A 107 2.99 -11.28 2.65
CA PHE A 107 4.20 -12.11 2.82
C PHE A 107 4.86 -11.98 4.21
N VAL A 108 4.75 -10.85 4.89
CA VAL A 108 5.36 -10.65 6.22
C VAL A 108 4.83 -11.62 7.28
N THR A 109 3.65 -12.20 7.06
CA THR A 109 3.04 -13.19 7.96
C THR A 109 3.55 -14.61 7.71
N PHE A 110 4.21 -14.86 6.58
CA PHE A 110 4.71 -16.18 6.17
C PHE A 110 6.16 -16.43 6.60
N THR A 111 6.41 -16.34 7.89
CA THR A 111 7.76 -16.42 8.49
C THR A 111 8.48 -17.77 8.27
N LYS A 112 7.77 -18.82 7.86
CA LYS A 112 8.35 -20.13 7.49
C LYS A 112 8.88 -20.17 6.05
N LEU A 113 8.45 -19.27 5.18
CA LEU A 113 8.99 -19.13 3.83
C LEU A 113 10.30 -18.35 3.87
N ARG A 114 11.38 -18.95 3.37
CA ARG A 114 12.72 -18.37 3.43
C ARG A 114 12.79 -16.95 2.85
N GLU A 115 12.22 -16.74 1.66
CA GLU A 115 12.27 -15.44 0.98
C GLU A 115 11.40 -14.39 1.70
N ALA A 116 10.22 -14.77 2.20
CA ALA A 116 9.37 -13.89 2.99
C ALA A 116 10.05 -13.48 4.32
N LYS A 117 10.69 -14.44 5.00
CA LYS A 117 11.48 -14.16 6.21
C LYS A 117 12.61 -13.19 5.94
N LYS A 118 13.38 -13.41 4.85
CA LYS A 118 14.48 -12.53 4.45
C LYS A 118 13.99 -11.11 4.16
N ALA A 119 12.88 -10.99 3.42
CA ALA A 119 12.26 -9.71 3.12
C ALA A 119 11.78 -9.00 4.41
N THR A 120 11.14 -9.72 5.33
CA THR A 120 10.68 -9.17 6.61
C THR A 120 11.86 -8.64 7.45
N LEU A 121 13.00 -9.34 7.46
CA LEU A 121 14.21 -8.83 8.12
C LEU A 121 14.72 -7.55 7.46
N GLY A 122 14.68 -7.46 6.12
CA GLY A 122 15.03 -6.24 5.39
C GLY A 122 14.12 -5.05 5.75
N ILE A 123 12.83 -5.30 5.92
CA ILE A 123 11.88 -4.27 6.39
C ILE A 123 12.23 -3.80 7.81
N ILE A 124 12.63 -4.71 8.69
CA ILE A 124 13.06 -4.35 10.06
C ILE A 124 14.28 -3.43 10.03
N GLU A 125 15.26 -3.68 9.14
CA GLU A 125 16.42 -2.80 8.99
C GLU A 125 16.02 -1.42 8.41
N GLU A 126 15.11 -1.37 7.45
CA GLU A 126 14.53 -0.11 6.95
C GLU A 126 13.90 0.70 8.10
N ILE A 127 13.11 0.04 8.96
CA ILE A 127 12.49 0.67 10.14
C ILE A 127 13.53 1.28 11.08
N ARG A 128 14.65 0.60 11.29
CA ARG A 128 15.73 1.08 12.16
C ARG A 128 16.48 2.29 11.60
N GLY A 129 16.43 2.47 10.27
CA GLY A 129 17.09 3.58 9.56
C GLY A 129 16.24 4.85 9.47
N LEU A 130 14.95 4.80 9.83
CA LEU A 130 14.02 5.95 9.82
C LEU A 130 14.11 6.79 11.09
#